data_1bd9d29b431ceb3626a951953149c762
#
_entry.id   1bd9d29b431ceb3626a951953149c762
#
_cell.length_a   1.000
_cell.length_b   1.000
_cell.length_c   1.000
_cell.angle_alpha   90.00
_cell.angle_beta   90.00
_cell.angle_gamma   90.00
#
_symmetry.space_group_name_H-M   'P 1'
#
loop_
_entity.id
_entity.type
_entity.pdbx_description
1 polymer ?
#
loop_
_entity_poly.entity_id
_entity_poly.type
_entity_poly.pdbx_seq_one_letter_code
_entity_poly.pdbx_strand_id
1 'polypeptide(L)'
;MNAPSVAVSAEDTAQTYASPRRALLFSGFACLSIAIIALRFTGAPVTTDVLAFLAAAVAGFLAHRVAGRSERDARAAAAASAAGPMAEADRMRAALLAAVSHDLRSPLAAAAAAVNCLRWPDLQLTAADQDELLATADESLGLLSRLAATLLDVTRLQAGAPSVFPRPADLEEIITCSLVGLGSSGRTVRVDLPPGLPKVVADPPVMERVIANLTANALRYSPAGVPPLVTAGARSGRIELRVIDCGPGVPEADRDRMFAPFQRLGNTDSMTGVGLGLAVSRGLTEAMRGTLQPAQTPGGGLTMTMSLPAVPRQTRAHLPVSGWWPR
;
A
#
# COMPACT_ATOMS: atom_id res chain seq x y z
N MET A 1 -3.44 -27.16 -59.22
CA MET A 1 -4.92 -27.00 -59.30
C MET A 1 -5.33 -26.14 -58.10
N ASN A 2 -5.80 -24.95 -58.46
CA ASN A 2 -6.63 -24.02 -57.65
C ASN A 2 -6.13 -23.53 -56.32
N ALA A 3 -5.47 -22.35 -56.38
CA ALA A 3 -5.50 -21.35 -55.33
C ALA A 3 -6.80 -20.51 -55.42
N PRO A 4 -7.47 -20.13 -54.33
CA PRO A 4 -8.40 -19.03 -54.35
C PRO A 4 -7.72 -17.71 -54.09
N SER A 5 -7.92 -16.79 -55.02
CA SER A 5 -7.60 -15.37 -54.96
C SER A 5 -8.35 -14.70 -53.82
N VAL A 6 -7.61 -14.05 -52.92
CA VAL A 6 -8.17 -13.05 -51.99
C VAL A 6 -8.29 -11.75 -52.75
N ALA A 7 -9.48 -11.39 -53.15
CA ALA A 7 -9.81 -10.06 -53.66
C ALA A 7 -9.76 -9.09 -52.46
N VAL A 8 -8.74 -8.24 -52.45
CA VAL A 8 -8.68 -7.03 -51.59
C VAL A 8 -9.68 -6.04 -52.18
N SER A 9 -10.80 -5.85 -51.47
CA SER A 9 -11.77 -4.79 -51.76
C SER A 9 -11.12 -3.43 -51.47
N ALA A 10 -10.80 -2.71 -52.52
CA ALA A 10 -10.39 -1.32 -52.47
C ALA A 10 -11.62 -0.42 -52.35
N GLU A 11 -12.22 -0.38 -51.18
CA GLU A 11 -13.25 0.58 -50.78
C GLU A 11 -12.98 1.11 -49.39
N ASP A 12 -11.82 1.68 -49.19
CA ASP A 12 -11.57 2.60 -48.10
C ASP A 12 -11.22 3.95 -48.68
N THR A 13 -12.15 4.44 -49.50
CA THR A 13 -12.18 5.81 -49.93
C THR A 13 -12.42 6.71 -48.75
N ALA A 14 -11.34 7.34 -48.34
CA ALA A 14 -11.21 8.59 -47.60
C ALA A 14 -12.55 9.34 -47.39
N GLN A 15 -13.32 8.97 -46.39
CA GLN A 15 -14.24 9.89 -45.77
C GLN A 15 -13.39 10.86 -44.93
N THR A 16 -12.92 11.89 -45.60
CA THR A 16 -12.31 13.07 -44.99
C THR A 16 -13.39 13.76 -44.15
N TYR A 17 -13.68 13.22 -43.01
CA TYR A 17 -14.45 13.94 -42.00
C TYR A 17 -13.62 15.17 -41.62
N ALA A 18 -13.97 16.30 -42.24
CA ALA A 18 -13.55 17.59 -41.76
C ALA A 18 -13.94 17.65 -40.28
N SER A 19 -12.93 17.56 -39.41
CA SER A 19 -13.16 17.48 -37.98
C SER A 19 -14.06 18.65 -37.59
N PRO A 20 -15.11 18.45 -36.78
CA PRO A 20 -16.03 19.52 -36.35
C PRO A 20 -15.30 20.74 -35.77
N ARG A 21 -14.05 20.57 -35.36
CA ARG A 21 -13.12 21.61 -34.92
C ARG A 21 -12.74 22.59 -36.00
N ARG A 22 -12.53 22.14 -37.26
CA ARG A 22 -12.24 23.06 -38.39
C ARG A 22 -13.46 23.88 -38.77
N ALA A 23 -14.65 23.26 -38.73
CA ALA A 23 -15.91 23.98 -39.02
C ALA A 23 -16.20 25.05 -37.93
N LEU A 24 -15.96 24.77 -36.63
CA LEU A 24 -16.12 25.76 -35.56
C LEU A 24 -15.10 26.90 -35.63
N LEU A 25 -13.85 26.63 -35.98
CA LEU A 25 -12.82 27.66 -36.18
C LEU A 25 -13.15 28.55 -37.37
N PHE A 26 -13.57 27.95 -38.50
CA PHE A 26 -14.00 28.73 -39.69
C PHE A 26 -15.26 29.54 -39.43
N SER A 27 -16.26 29.01 -38.69
CA SER A 27 -17.44 29.70 -38.25
C SER A 27 -17.13 30.89 -37.32
N GLY A 28 -16.23 30.70 -36.34
CA GLY A 28 -15.77 31.75 -35.44
C GLY A 28 -15.03 32.88 -36.19
N PHE A 29 -14.17 32.55 -37.14
CA PHE A 29 -13.47 33.53 -37.96
C PHE A 29 -14.45 34.30 -38.91
N ALA A 30 -15.41 33.62 -39.49
CA ALA A 30 -16.42 34.23 -40.34
C ALA A 30 -17.32 35.21 -39.58
N CYS A 31 -17.84 34.81 -38.40
CA CYS A 31 -18.62 35.68 -37.52
C CYS A 31 -17.84 36.92 -37.07
N LEU A 32 -16.55 36.72 -36.72
CA LEU A 32 -15.68 37.81 -36.30
C LEU A 32 -15.39 38.80 -37.44
N SER A 33 -15.17 38.30 -38.65
CA SER A 33 -14.95 39.14 -39.86
C SER A 33 -16.19 39.96 -40.18
N ILE A 34 -17.38 39.35 -40.07
CA ILE A 34 -18.66 40.05 -40.29
C ILE A 34 -18.87 41.12 -39.20
N ALA A 35 -18.58 40.86 -37.94
CA ALA A 35 -18.66 41.83 -36.85
C ALA A 35 -17.73 43.03 -37.07
N ILE A 36 -16.49 42.82 -37.51
CA ILE A 36 -15.50 43.87 -37.82
C ILE A 36 -15.99 44.73 -38.98
N ILE A 37 -16.53 44.13 -40.02
CA ILE A 37 -17.08 44.83 -41.18
C ILE A 37 -18.29 45.68 -40.74
N ALA A 38 -19.19 45.14 -39.90
CA ALA A 38 -20.33 45.90 -39.40
C ALA A 38 -19.92 47.09 -38.52
N LEU A 39 -18.88 46.97 -37.67
CA LEU A 39 -18.36 48.07 -36.84
C LEU A 39 -17.76 49.21 -37.70
N ARG A 40 -17.18 48.90 -38.85
CA ARG A 40 -16.64 49.91 -39.78
C ARG A 40 -17.73 50.83 -40.35
N PHE A 41 -18.98 50.34 -40.49
CA PHE A 41 -20.11 51.15 -40.94
C PHE A 41 -20.63 52.11 -39.86
N THR A 42 -20.28 51.91 -38.61
CA THR A 42 -20.75 52.75 -37.47
C THR A 42 -19.79 53.88 -37.10
N GLY A 43 -18.66 54.06 -37.81
CA GLY A 43 -17.69 55.16 -37.59
C GLY A 43 -16.91 55.08 -36.28
N ALA A 44 -16.82 53.92 -35.67
CA ALA A 44 -16.06 53.69 -34.42
C ALA A 44 -14.55 53.88 -34.65
N PRO A 45 -13.77 54.40 -33.67
CA PRO A 45 -12.34 54.62 -33.79
C PRO A 45 -11.58 53.27 -33.88
N VAL A 46 -10.51 53.20 -34.68
CA VAL A 46 -9.72 51.99 -34.96
C VAL A 46 -9.20 51.25 -33.72
N THR A 47 -9.05 51.98 -32.62
CA THR A 47 -8.65 51.43 -31.32
C THR A 47 -9.67 50.47 -30.70
N THR A 48 -10.97 50.68 -30.90
CA THR A 48 -12.07 49.84 -30.44
C THR A 48 -12.10 48.53 -31.23
N ASP A 49 -11.80 48.55 -32.52
CA ASP A 49 -11.75 47.35 -33.38
C ASP A 49 -10.65 46.41 -32.97
N VAL A 50 -9.46 46.94 -32.63
CA VAL A 50 -8.30 46.15 -32.21
C VAL A 50 -8.56 45.49 -30.84
N LEU A 51 -9.19 46.21 -29.90
CA LEU A 51 -9.53 45.65 -28.59
C LEU A 51 -10.62 44.59 -28.69
N ALA A 52 -11.61 44.75 -29.53
CA ALA A 52 -12.67 43.77 -29.79
C ALA A 52 -12.06 42.49 -30.43
N PHE A 53 -11.13 42.67 -31.38
CA PHE A 53 -10.40 41.53 -32.00
C PHE A 53 -9.58 40.75 -31.01
N LEU A 54 -8.81 41.43 -30.15
CA LEU A 54 -8.00 40.79 -29.08
C LEU A 54 -8.86 40.05 -28.07
N ALA A 55 -9.97 40.67 -27.64
CA ALA A 55 -10.91 40.03 -26.69
C ALA A 55 -11.55 38.77 -27.29
N ALA A 56 -11.96 38.81 -28.57
CA ALA A 56 -12.52 37.65 -29.27
C ALA A 56 -11.47 36.53 -29.48
N ALA A 57 -10.24 36.90 -29.82
CA ALA A 57 -9.12 35.93 -29.95
C ALA A 57 -8.79 35.25 -28.62
N VAL A 58 -8.75 35.99 -27.52
CA VAL A 58 -8.55 35.47 -26.18
C VAL A 58 -9.70 34.55 -25.75
N ALA A 59 -10.94 34.97 -25.97
CA ALA A 59 -12.13 34.17 -25.68
C ALA A 59 -12.16 32.86 -26.48
N GLY A 60 -11.85 32.92 -27.78
CA GLY A 60 -11.71 31.74 -28.64
C GLY A 60 -10.61 30.80 -28.20
N PHE A 61 -9.45 31.32 -27.79
CA PHE A 61 -8.34 30.55 -27.26
C PHE A 61 -8.71 29.87 -25.93
N LEU A 62 -9.37 30.59 -25.01
CA LEU A 62 -9.82 30.04 -23.74
C LEU A 62 -10.90 28.97 -23.95
N ALA A 63 -11.87 29.20 -24.81
CA ALA A 63 -12.89 28.22 -25.16
C ALA A 63 -12.28 26.95 -25.76
N HIS A 64 -11.31 27.11 -26.66
CA HIS A 64 -10.55 25.97 -27.24
C HIS A 64 -9.76 25.18 -26.18
N ARG A 65 -9.12 25.87 -25.22
CA ARG A 65 -8.42 25.23 -24.12
C ARG A 65 -9.36 24.48 -23.17
N VAL A 66 -10.51 25.06 -22.86
CA VAL A 66 -11.52 24.42 -22.01
C VAL A 66 -12.14 23.21 -22.69
N ALA A 67 -12.52 23.33 -23.97
CA ALA A 67 -13.04 22.20 -24.75
C ALA A 67 -11.99 21.07 -24.89
N GLY A 68 -10.71 21.41 -25.11
CA GLY A 68 -9.64 20.43 -25.19
C GLY A 68 -9.34 19.72 -23.86
N ARG A 69 -9.59 20.36 -22.71
CA ARG A 69 -9.53 19.72 -21.39
C ARG A 69 -10.70 18.76 -21.18
N SER A 70 -11.92 19.22 -21.41
CA SER A 70 -13.13 18.41 -21.28
C SER A 70 -13.09 17.13 -22.13
N GLU A 71 -12.58 17.20 -23.38
CA GLU A 71 -12.42 16.00 -24.21
C GLU A 71 -11.34 15.06 -23.70
N ARG A 72 -10.25 15.57 -23.11
CA ARG A 72 -9.20 14.73 -22.50
C ARG A 72 -9.72 14.04 -21.25
N ASP A 73 -10.45 14.77 -20.43
CA ASP A 73 -11.05 14.23 -19.20
C ASP A 73 -12.14 13.19 -19.53
N ALA A 74 -12.98 13.45 -20.55
CA ALA A 74 -13.97 12.49 -21.03
C ALA A 74 -13.33 11.24 -21.65
N ARG A 75 -12.23 11.38 -22.40
CA ARG A 75 -11.48 10.23 -22.93
C ARG A 75 -10.76 9.46 -21.84
N ALA A 76 -10.20 10.15 -20.84
CA ALA A 76 -9.61 9.52 -19.68
C ALA A 76 -10.66 8.77 -18.85
N ALA A 77 -11.85 9.34 -18.67
CA ALA A 77 -12.97 8.69 -18.00
C ALA A 77 -13.52 7.49 -18.79
N ALA A 78 -13.65 7.63 -20.13
CA ALA A 78 -14.09 6.53 -21.00
C ALA A 78 -13.04 5.41 -21.09
N ALA A 79 -11.75 5.76 -21.13
CA ALA A 79 -10.66 4.77 -21.05
C ALA A 79 -10.61 4.10 -19.68
N ALA A 80 -10.92 4.81 -18.61
CA ALA A 80 -11.03 4.25 -17.26
C ALA A 80 -12.21 3.29 -17.13
N SER A 81 -13.34 3.57 -17.76
CA SER A 81 -14.53 2.70 -17.73
C SER A 81 -14.46 1.50 -18.69
N ALA A 82 -13.71 1.62 -19.79
CA ALA A 82 -13.47 0.55 -20.75
C ALA A 82 -12.31 -0.38 -20.34
N ALA A 83 -11.52 0.03 -19.34
CA ALA A 83 -10.44 -0.78 -18.79
C ALA A 83 -11.04 -1.83 -17.86
N GLY A 84 -11.29 -3.02 -18.40
CA GLY A 84 -11.73 -4.17 -17.63
C GLY A 84 -10.74 -4.55 -16.51
N PRO A 85 -11.05 -5.58 -15.70
CA PRO A 85 -10.31 -5.98 -14.51
C PRO A 85 -8.80 -6.15 -14.72
N MET A 86 -8.38 -6.43 -15.95
CA MET A 86 -6.99 -6.64 -16.32
C MET A 86 -6.16 -5.35 -16.35
N ALA A 87 -6.77 -4.23 -16.79
CA ALA A 87 -6.09 -2.93 -16.78
C ALA A 87 -6.01 -2.32 -15.38
N GLU A 88 -6.92 -2.69 -14.48
CA GLU A 88 -6.86 -2.30 -13.07
C GLU A 88 -5.73 -3.06 -12.36
N ALA A 89 -5.58 -4.36 -12.65
CA ALA A 89 -4.46 -5.16 -12.17
C ALA A 89 -3.10 -4.65 -12.67
N ASP A 90 -3.01 -4.22 -13.92
CA ASP A 90 -1.76 -3.68 -14.48
C ASP A 90 -1.43 -2.29 -13.92
N ARG A 91 -2.42 -1.43 -13.69
CA ARG A 91 -2.23 -0.15 -12.97
C ARG A 91 -1.76 -0.39 -11.54
N MET A 92 -2.37 -1.35 -10.85
CA MET A 92 -1.98 -1.74 -9.50
C MET A 92 -0.53 -2.23 -9.48
N ARG A 93 -0.13 -3.08 -10.44
CA ARG A 93 1.25 -3.56 -10.59
C ARG A 93 2.24 -2.41 -10.85
N ALA A 94 1.89 -1.48 -11.73
CA ALA A 94 2.74 -0.33 -12.04
C ALA A 94 2.90 0.60 -10.81
N ALA A 95 1.81 0.86 -10.08
CA ALA A 95 1.85 1.63 -8.84
C ALA A 95 2.69 0.92 -7.75
N LEU A 96 2.58 -0.43 -7.68
CA LEU A 96 3.38 -1.27 -6.80
C LEU A 96 4.87 -1.12 -7.08
N LEU A 97 5.27 -1.27 -8.34
CA LEU A 97 6.68 -1.14 -8.75
C LEU A 97 7.24 0.26 -8.47
N ALA A 98 6.45 1.31 -8.70
CA ALA A 98 6.86 2.68 -8.44
C ALA A 98 7.05 2.95 -6.93
N ALA A 99 6.09 2.54 -6.10
CA ALA A 99 6.14 2.70 -4.65
C ALA A 99 7.30 1.90 -4.03
N VAL A 100 7.45 0.64 -4.45
CA VAL A 100 8.57 -0.23 -4.01
C VAL A 100 9.91 0.36 -4.41
N SER A 101 10.05 0.85 -5.66
CA SER A 101 11.30 1.45 -6.13
C SER A 101 11.69 2.70 -5.32
N HIS A 102 10.70 3.49 -4.92
CA HIS A 102 10.92 4.66 -4.07
C HIS A 102 11.41 4.24 -2.68
N ASP A 103 10.72 3.29 -2.04
CA ASP A 103 11.01 2.90 -0.65
C ASP A 103 12.25 2.01 -0.52
N LEU A 104 12.70 1.36 -1.59
CA LEU A 104 13.99 0.68 -1.64
C LEU A 104 15.16 1.66 -1.78
N ARG A 105 14.98 2.79 -2.45
CA ARG A 105 16.07 3.73 -2.74
C ARG A 105 16.64 4.39 -1.49
N SER A 106 15.78 4.78 -0.55
CA SER A 106 16.21 5.48 0.68
C SER A 106 17.11 4.60 1.57
N PRO A 107 16.72 3.40 2.01
CA PRO A 107 17.58 2.56 2.83
C PRO A 107 18.82 2.07 2.08
N LEU A 108 18.72 1.82 0.76
CA LEU A 108 19.88 1.48 -0.05
C LEU A 108 20.91 2.61 -0.07
N ALA A 109 20.45 3.86 -0.24
CA ALA A 109 21.33 5.02 -0.20
C ALA A 109 21.95 5.21 1.18
N ALA A 110 21.20 5.01 2.26
CA ALA A 110 21.74 5.11 3.63
C ALA A 110 22.79 4.04 3.92
N ALA A 111 22.53 2.79 3.57
CA ALA A 111 23.52 1.72 3.71
C ALA A 111 24.79 1.98 2.88
N ALA A 112 24.62 2.41 1.63
CA ALA A 112 25.73 2.73 0.74
C ALA A 112 26.55 3.93 1.28
N ALA A 113 25.89 4.96 1.80
CA ALA A 113 26.57 6.10 2.41
C ALA A 113 27.38 5.70 3.64
N ALA A 114 26.79 4.90 4.53
CA ALA A 114 27.48 4.39 5.73
C ALA A 114 28.72 3.56 5.36
N VAL A 115 28.60 2.64 4.40
CA VAL A 115 29.73 1.84 3.92
C VAL A 115 30.79 2.71 3.24
N ASN A 116 30.39 3.71 2.46
CA ASN A 116 31.33 4.63 1.81
C ASN A 116 32.11 5.45 2.84
N CYS A 117 31.46 5.97 3.89
CA CYS A 117 32.13 6.68 4.98
C CYS A 117 33.17 5.77 5.67
N LEU A 118 32.82 4.51 5.97
CA LEU A 118 33.74 3.54 6.58
C LEU A 118 34.95 3.22 5.69
N ARG A 119 34.80 3.32 4.38
CA ARG A 119 35.88 3.04 3.40
C ARG A 119 36.72 4.25 3.05
N TRP A 120 36.37 5.44 3.50
CA TRP A 120 37.09 6.67 3.15
C TRP A 120 38.39 6.78 3.96
N PRO A 121 39.57 6.70 3.31
CA PRO A 121 40.85 6.60 4.04
C PRO A 121 41.21 7.84 4.84
N ASP A 122 40.75 9.04 4.37
CA ASP A 122 41.07 10.32 4.96
C ASP A 122 40.11 10.73 6.09
N LEU A 123 39.04 9.96 6.31
CA LEU A 123 38.05 10.24 7.34
C LEU A 123 38.50 9.60 8.65
N GLN A 124 38.92 10.42 9.61
CA GLN A 124 39.32 9.95 10.93
C GLN A 124 38.08 9.67 11.77
N LEU A 125 37.58 8.42 11.66
CA LEU A 125 36.44 7.91 12.42
C LEU A 125 36.93 7.36 13.77
N THR A 126 36.24 7.75 14.85
CA THR A 126 36.42 7.09 16.14
C THR A 126 35.77 5.70 16.10
N ALA A 127 36.09 4.84 17.08
CA ALA A 127 35.41 3.54 17.19
C ALA A 127 33.89 3.68 17.36
N ALA A 128 33.43 4.70 18.07
CA ALA A 128 32.00 4.99 18.24
C ALA A 128 31.34 5.40 16.92
N ASP A 129 32.01 6.23 16.08
CA ASP A 129 31.50 6.61 14.76
C ASP A 129 31.40 5.39 13.83
N GLN A 130 32.39 4.48 13.88
CA GLN A 130 32.38 3.23 13.11
C GLN A 130 31.22 2.32 13.51
N ASP A 131 30.99 2.16 14.82
CA ASP A 131 29.89 1.37 15.35
C ASP A 131 28.53 1.96 14.94
N GLU A 132 28.37 3.30 14.96
CA GLU A 132 27.13 3.98 14.52
C GLU A 132 26.89 3.79 13.02
N LEU A 133 27.93 3.92 12.18
CA LEU A 133 27.82 3.68 10.74
C LEU A 133 27.49 2.21 10.43
N LEU A 134 28.10 1.26 11.12
CA LEU A 134 27.78 -0.16 10.97
C LEU A 134 26.33 -0.44 11.40
N ALA A 135 25.87 0.12 12.51
CA ALA A 135 24.50 -0.01 12.96
C ALA A 135 23.51 0.59 11.94
N THR A 136 23.84 1.75 11.36
CA THR A 136 23.03 2.37 10.28
C THR A 136 22.94 1.49 9.05
N ALA A 137 24.06 0.87 8.64
CA ALA A 137 24.08 -0.05 7.49
C ALA A 137 23.25 -1.31 7.77
N ASP A 138 23.39 -1.90 8.96
CA ASP A 138 22.65 -3.11 9.36
C ASP A 138 21.15 -2.85 9.44
N GLU A 139 20.72 -1.75 10.04
CA GLU A 139 19.30 -1.34 10.11
C GLU A 139 18.71 -1.14 8.71
N SER A 140 19.45 -0.47 7.83
CA SER A 140 19.04 -0.22 6.44
C SER A 140 18.90 -1.52 5.64
N LEU A 141 19.84 -2.45 5.77
CA LEU A 141 19.80 -3.77 5.14
C LEU A 141 18.65 -4.63 5.70
N GLY A 142 18.41 -4.55 7.01
CA GLY A 142 17.27 -5.19 7.65
C GLY A 142 15.94 -4.68 7.11
N LEU A 143 15.81 -3.36 6.89
CA LEU A 143 14.61 -2.78 6.26
C LEU A 143 14.43 -3.26 4.83
N LEU A 144 15.50 -3.30 4.02
CA LEU A 144 15.45 -3.82 2.64
C LEU A 144 15.00 -5.29 2.60
N SER A 145 15.52 -6.12 3.50
CA SER A 145 15.15 -7.52 3.61
C SER A 145 13.66 -7.70 3.95
N ARG A 146 13.12 -6.89 4.86
CA ARG A 146 11.68 -6.89 5.20
C ARG A 146 10.81 -6.45 4.03
N LEU A 147 11.23 -5.42 3.28
CA LEU A 147 10.51 -4.96 2.08
C LEU A 147 10.48 -6.04 0.99
N ALA A 148 11.62 -6.71 0.74
CA ALA A 148 11.71 -7.80 -0.22
C ALA A 148 10.80 -8.98 0.17
N ALA A 149 10.82 -9.38 1.45
CA ALA A 149 9.93 -10.43 1.97
C ALA A 149 8.46 -10.07 1.80
N THR A 150 8.07 -8.82 2.12
CA THR A 150 6.69 -8.33 1.94
C THR A 150 6.25 -8.39 0.48
N LEU A 151 7.14 -8.04 -0.45
CA LEU A 151 6.85 -8.08 -1.89
C LEU A 151 6.63 -9.52 -2.38
N LEU A 152 7.46 -10.46 -1.92
CA LEU A 152 7.29 -11.89 -2.22
C LEU A 152 5.96 -12.41 -1.67
N ASP A 153 5.54 -11.97 -0.50
CA ASP A 153 4.25 -12.37 0.06
C ASP A 153 3.07 -11.80 -0.73
N VAL A 154 3.14 -10.54 -1.17
CA VAL A 154 2.13 -9.95 -2.06
C VAL A 154 1.99 -10.79 -3.33
N THR A 155 3.10 -11.14 -3.97
CA THR A 155 3.07 -11.93 -5.21
C THR A 155 2.49 -13.33 -4.99
N ARG A 156 2.80 -13.98 -3.86
CA ARG A 156 2.24 -15.30 -3.50
C ARG A 156 0.74 -15.22 -3.20
N LEU A 157 0.30 -14.21 -2.45
CA LEU A 157 -1.11 -13.97 -2.16
C LEU A 157 -1.90 -13.70 -3.45
N GLN A 158 -1.36 -12.91 -4.38
CA GLN A 158 -1.99 -12.65 -5.67
C GLN A 158 -2.08 -13.88 -6.57
N ALA A 159 -1.11 -14.80 -6.47
CA ALA A 159 -1.13 -16.08 -7.18
C ALA A 159 -2.15 -17.08 -6.59
N GLY A 160 -2.88 -16.73 -5.53
CA GLY A 160 -3.90 -17.58 -4.91
C GLY A 160 -3.37 -18.77 -4.11
N ALA A 161 -2.06 -18.84 -3.84
CA ALA A 161 -1.46 -19.94 -3.13
C ALA A 161 -0.37 -19.52 -2.14
N PRO A 162 -0.71 -18.92 -1.00
CA PRO A 162 0.25 -18.90 0.09
C PRO A 162 0.42 -20.35 0.59
N SER A 163 1.60 -20.93 0.35
CA SER A 163 1.94 -22.22 0.94
C SER A 163 2.18 -22.03 2.43
N VAL A 164 1.13 -22.14 3.24
CA VAL A 164 1.21 -22.13 4.70
C VAL A 164 1.08 -23.57 5.22
N PHE A 165 1.93 -23.91 6.19
CA PHE A 165 1.96 -25.22 6.84
C PHE A 165 1.61 -25.08 8.33
N PRO A 166 0.32 -24.94 8.70
CA PRO A 166 -0.08 -24.76 10.08
C PRO A 166 0.27 -26.00 10.91
N ARG A 167 0.93 -25.78 12.03
CA ARG A 167 1.26 -26.81 13.02
C ARG A 167 1.08 -26.27 14.45
N PRO A 168 0.93 -27.14 15.45
CA PRO A 168 0.96 -26.70 16.84
C PRO A 168 2.28 -26.02 17.18
N ALA A 169 2.22 -24.76 17.60
CA ALA A 169 3.40 -23.97 17.92
C ALA A 169 3.21 -23.22 19.25
N ASP A 170 4.30 -22.88 19.89
CA ASP A 170 4.32 -22.08 21.10
C ASP A 170 4.24 -20.60 20.75
N LEU A 171 3.25 -19.89 21.33
CA LEU A 171 3.03 -18.49 21.02
C LEU A 171 4.13 -17.59 21.56
N GLU A 172 4.67 -17.90 22.74
CA GLU A 172 5.72 -17.11 23.39
C GLU A 172 7.02 -17.17 22.56
N GLU A 173 7.37 -18.37 22.06
CA GLU A 173 8.50 -18.54 21.15
C GLU A 173 8.36 -17.71 19.87
N ILE A 174 7.21 -17.76 19.21
CA ILE A 174 6.93 -17.00 17.99
C ILE A 174 7.02 -15.49 18.25
N ILE A 175 6.43 -14.99 19.35
CA ILE A 175 6.51 -13.57 19.69
C ILE A 175 7.97 -13.17 19.93
N THR A 176 8.72 -13.97 20.69
CA THR A 176 10.13 -13.70 20.97
C THR A 176 10.96 -13.59 19.68
N CYS A 177 10.83 -14.56 18.77
CA CYS A 177 11.50 -14.52 17.47
C CYS A 177 11.10 -13.29 16.64
N SER A 178 9.81 -12.94 16.64
CA SER A 178 9.31 -11.77 15.93
C SER A 178 9.95 -10.47 16.43
N LEU A 179 10.09 -10.31 17.76
CA LEU A 179 10.65 -9.11 18.36
C LEU A 179 12.18 -9.05 18.20
N VAL A 180 12.87 -10.17 18.26
CA VAL A 180 14.32 -10.24 17.94
C VAL A 180 14.58 -9.77 16.51
N GLY A 181 13.73 -10.15 15.56
CA GLY A 181 13.79 -9.70 14.18
C GLY A 181 13.59 -8.19 13.96
N LEU A 182 13.09 -7.46 14.96
CA LEU A 182 12.94 -6.00 14.94
C LEU A 182 14.18 -5.27 15.53
N GLY A 183 15.21 -6.00 15.96
CA GLY A 183 16.45 -5.44 16.50
C GLY A 183 16.23 -4.66 17.80
N SER A 184 16.89 -3.50 17.91
CA SER A 184 16.80 -2.65 19.12
C SER A 184 15.37 -2.17 19.42
N SER A 185 14.59 -1.86 18.39
CA SER A 185 13.21 -1.40 18.53
C SER A 185 12.30 -2.46 19.16
N GLY A 186 12.53 -3.74 18.86
CA GLY A 186 11.75 -4.83 19.45
C GLY A 186 11.91 -4.97 20.96
N ARG A 187 13.06 -4.55 21.49
CA ARG A 187 13.32 -4.58 22.94
C ARG A 187 12.48 -3.59 23.75
N THR A 188 11.95 -2.56 23.11
CA THR A 188 11.09 -1.57 23.77
C THR A 188 9.64 -2.03 23.92
N VAL A 189 9.24 -3.10 23.22
CA VAL A 189 7.88 -3.61 23.21
C VAL A 189 7.58 -4.33 24.53
N ARG A 190 6.45 -4.02 25.14
CA ARG A 190 5.98 -4.75 26.31
C ARG A 190 5.26 -6.01 25.90
N VAL A 191 5.56 -7.12 26.56
CA VAL A 191 4.89 -8.41 26.35
C VAL A 191 4.22 -8.82 27.66
N ASP A 192 2.93 -9.09 27.62
CA ASP A 192 2.14 -9.53 28.75
C ASP A 192 1.29 -10.74 28.32
N LEU A 193 1.79 -11.94 28.63
CA LEU A 193 1.14 -13.20 28.28
C LEU A 193 0.71 -13.94 29.55
N PRO A 194 -0.56 -14.35 29.65
CA PRO A 194 -1.00 -15.17 30.76
C PRO A 194 -0.34 -16.55 30.70
N PRO A 195 0.02 -17.12 31.87
CA PRO A 195 0.63 -18.44 31.90
C PRO A 195 -0.33 -19.53 31.40
N GLY A 196 0.23 -20.55 30.79
CA GLY A 196 -0.53 -21.74 30.39
C GLY A 196 -1.45 -21.54 29.19
N LEU A 197 -1.12 -20.64 28.27
CA LEU A 197 -1.80 -20.56 26.98
C LEU A 197 -1.69 -21.90 26.23
N PRO A 198 -2.76 -22.34 25.53
CA PRO A 198 -2.67 -23.49 24.65
C PRO A 198 -1.76 -23.15 23.45
N LYS A 199 -1.22 -24.18 22.79
CA LYS A 199 -0.49 -23.99 21.55
C LYS A 199 -1.42 -23.44 20.46
N VAL A 200 -0.91 -22.52 19.66
CA VAL A 200 -1.59 -22.00 18.47
C VAL A 200 -1.37 -22.96 17.28
N VAL A 201 -2.37 -23.10 16.43
CA VAL A 201 -2.23 -23.82 15.15
C VAL A 201 -1.92 -22.79 14.08
N ALA A 202 -0.62 -22.64 13.77
CA ALA A 202 -0.12 -21.63 12.83
C ALA A 202 1.13 -22.15 12.12
N ASP A 203 1.51 -21.48 11.05
CA ASP A 203 2.84 -21.59 10.44
C ASP A 203 3.75 -20.58 11.15
N PRO A 204 4.75 -21.03 11.96
CA PRO A 204 5.53 -20.12 12.79
C PRO A 204 6.23 -19.01 11.99
N PRO A 205 7.01 -19.29 10.93
CA PRO A 205 7.63 -18.25 10.10
C PRO A 205 6.64 -17.22 9.53
N VAL A 206 5.46 -17.65 9.13
CA VAL A 206 4.41 -16.76 8.61
C VAL A 206 3.83 -15.90 9.73
N MET A 207 3.56 -16.50 10.88
CA MET A 207 3.03 -15.80 12.04
C MET A 207 4.03 -14.79 12.62
N GLU A 208 5.32 -15.16 12.68
CA GLU A 208 6.42 -14.25 13.08
C GLU A 208 6.42 -12.98 12.23
N ARG A 209 6.28 -13.11 10.91
CA ARG A 209 6.22 -11.96 9.99
C ARG A 209 4.99 -11.09 10.22
N VAL A 210 3.82 -11.71 10.45
CA VAL A 210 2.60 -10.95 10.78
C VAL A 210 2.81 -10.16 12.07
N ILE A 211 3.29 -10.79 13.12
CA ILE A 211 3.52 -10.14 14.42
C ILE A 211 4.57 -9.03 14.29
N ALA A 212 5.70 -9.28 13.62
CA ALA A 212 6.74 -8.28 13.39
C ALA A 212 6.19 -7.05 12.64
N ASN A 213 5.36 -7.26 11.62
CA ASN A 213 4.76 -6.18 10.85
C ASN A 213 3.74 -5.36 11.68
N LEU A 214 2.86 -6.03 12.43
CA LEU A 214 1.91 -5.36 13.34
C LEU A 214 2.64 -4.57 14.41
N THR A 215 3.69 -5.14 15.00
CA THR A 215 4.49 -4.52 16.05
C THR A 215 5.32 -3.34 15.51
N ALA A 216 5.90 -3.46 14.32
CA ALA A 216 6.60 -2.35 13.67
C ALA A 216 5.66 -1.17 13.39
N ASN A 217 4.42 -1.43 12.99
CA ASN A 217 3.40 -0.39 12.86
C ASN A 217 3.07 0.25 14.23
N ALA A 218 2.86 -0.56 15.26
CA ALA A 218 2.58 -0.07 16.61
C ALA A 218 3.72 0.82 17.16
N LEU A 219 4.98 0.42 16.96
CA LEU A 219 6.16 1.22 17.31
C LEU A 219 6.22 2.56 16.57
N ARG A 220 5.86 2.54 15.29
CA ARG A 220 5.86 3.74 14.43
C ARG A 220 4.85 4.79 14.89
N TYR A 221 3.67 4.37 15.30
CA TYR A 221 2.56 5.27 15.63
C TYR A 221 2.43 5.57 17.11
N SER A 222 3.09 4.80 17.99
CA SER A 222 3.14 5.10 19.41
C SER A 222 3.92 6.38 19.69
N PRO A 223 3.46 7.22 20.64
CA PRO A 223 4.21 8.38 21.08
C PRO A 223 5.56 7.97 21.70
N ALA A 224 6.55 8.84 21.60
CA ALA A 224 7.84 8.63 22.23
C ALA A 224 7.69 8.37 23.74
N GLY A 225 8.34 7.33 24.26
CA GLY A 225 8.28 6.95 25.66
C GLY A 225 7.05 6.08 26.06
N VAL A 226 6.12 5.82 25.13
CA VAL A 226 4.97 4.95 25.37
C VAL A 226 5.11 3.68 24.50
N PRO A 227 5.69 2.61 25.04
CA PRO A 227 5.90 1.38 24.28
C PRO A 227 4.58 0.67 23.95
N PRO A 228 4.44 0.09 22.77
CA PRO A 228 3.31 -0.76 22.44
C PRO A 228 3.30 -2.02 23.31
N LEU A 229 2.11 -2.61 23.46
CA LEU A 229 1.88 -3.82 24.24
C LEU A 229 1.45 -4.96 23.34
N VAL A 230 2.09 -6.11 23.48
CA VAL A 230 1.66 -7.38 22.90
C VAL A 230 1.08 -8.25 24.02
N THR A 231 -0.17 -8.66 23.86
CA THR A 231 -0.84 -9.55 24.83
C THR A 231 -1.62 -10.63 24.09
N ALA A 232 -1.98 -11.71 24.79
CA ALA A 232 -2.76 -12.78 24.21
C ALA A 232 -3.72 -13.38 25.22
N GLY A 233 -4.77 -14.04 24.70
CA GLY A 233 -5.71 -14.80 25.48
C GLY A 233 -6.27 -15.99 24.71
N ALA A 234 -6.81 -16.97 25.43
CA ALA A 234 -7.48 -18.10 24.81
C ALA A 234 -8.99 -18.01 25.06
N ARG A 235 -9.78 -18.03 23.98
CA ARG A 235 -11.24 -17.97 24.05
C ARG A 235 -11.87 -18.88 22.99
N SER A 236 -12.84 -19.69 23.39
CA SER A 236 -13.64 -20.51 22.45
C SER A 236 -12.81 -21.35 21.46
N GLY A 237 -11.72 -21.95 21.94
CA GLY A 237 -10.85 -22.78 21.10
C GLY A 237 -9.95 -22.00 20.14
N ARG A 238 -9.79 -20.69 20.35
CA ARG A 238 -8.92 -19.82 19.58
C ARG A 238 -7.97 -19.07 20.50
N ILE A 239 -6.80 -18.69 19.95
CA ILE A 239 -5.89 -17.72 20.52
C ILE A 239 -6.18 -16.36 19.90
N GLU A 240 -6.38 -15.37 20.75
CA GLU A 240 -6.44 -13.95 20.35
C GLU A 240 -5.14 -13.28 20.76
N LEU A 241 -4.30 -12.94 19.81
CA LEU A 241 -3.12 -12.10 19.99
C LEU A 241 -3.52 -10.65 19.70
N ARG A 242 -3.14 -9.74 20.58
CA ARG A 242 -3.41 -8.30 20.43
C ARG A 242 -2.12 -7.53 20.44
N VAL A 243 -1.93 -6.68 19.45
CA VAL A 243 -0.89 -5.66 19.39
C VAL A 243 -1.57 -4.31 19.60
N ILE A 244 -1.20 -3.64 20.66
CA ILE A 244 -1.89 -2.44 21.18
C ILE A 244 -0.91 -1.28 21.11
N ASP A 245 -1.30 -0.21 20.42
CA ASP A 245 -0.58 1.06 20.43
C ASP A 245 -1.40 2.17 21.11
N CYS A 246 -0.71 3.26 21.45
CA CYS A 246 -1.29 4.47 22.02
C CYS A 246 -1.19 5.66 21.03
N GLY A 247 -1.17 5.37 19.73
CA GLY A 247 -1.09 6.37 18.68
C GLY A 247 -2.41 7.14 18.45
N PRO A 248 -2.54 7.81 17.31
CA PRO A 248 -3.76 8.56 16.98
C PRO A 248 -4.97 7.66 16.73
N GLY A 249 -4.76 6.35 16.54
CA GLY A 249 -5.81 5.41 16.17
C GLY A 249 -6.26 5.56 14.72
N VAL A 250 -7.31 4.81 14.35
CA VAL A 250 -7.91 4.83 13.02
C VAL A 250 -9.43 5.00 13.15
N PRO A 251 -10.02 6.02 12.49
CA PRO A 251 -11.47 6.22 12.47
C PRO A 251 -12.20 4.97 11.98
N GLU A 252 -13.39 4.70 12.51
CA GLU A 252 -14.15 3.51 12.16
C GLU A 252 -14.44 3.38 10.66
N ALA A 253 -14.73 4.50 10.00
CA ALA A 253 -14.98 4.56 8.56
C ALA A 253 -13.75 4.14 7.71
N ASP A 254 -12.55 4.23 8.26
CA ASP A 254 -11.29 3.93 7.54
C ASP A 254 -10.70 2.55 7.92
N ARG A 255 -11.30 1.84 8.89
CA ARG A 255 -10.75 0.56 9.36
C ARG A 255 -10.71 -0.54 8.30
N ASP A 256 -11.66 -0.60 7.40
CA ASP A 256 -11.60 -1.56 6.29
C ASP A 256 -10.60 -1.11 5.21
N ARG A 257 -10.53 0.20 4.98
CA ARG A 257 -9.62 0.78 4.00
C ARG A 257 -8.15 0.64 4.37
N MET A 258 -7.80 0.57 5.67
CA MET A 258 -6.42 0.40 6.12
C MET A 258 -5.77 -0.92 5.66
N PHE A 259 -6.57 -1.91 5.29
CA PHE A 259 -6.09 -3.17 4.74
C PHE A 259 -6.03 -3.18 3.21
N ALA A 260 -6.50 -2.14 2.54
CA ALA A 260 -6.34 -2.04 1.11
C ALA A 260 -4.84 -1.83 0.78
N PRO A 261 -4.30 -2.53 -0.22
CA PRO A 261 -2.93 -2.33 -0.65
C PRO A 261 -2.68 -0.85 -0.98
N PHE A 262 -1.50 -0.33 -0.60
CA PHE A 262 -1.07 1.07 -0.84
C PHE A 262 -1.87 2.15 -0.10
N GLN A 263 -2.76 1.78 0.81
CA GLN A 263 -3.46 2.76 1.63
C GLN A 263 -2.55 3.28 2.74
N ARG A 264 -2.48 4.61 2.83
CA ARG A 264 -1.83 5.34 3.91
C ARG A 264 -2.87 6.24 4.53
N LEU A 265 -3.20 6.03 5.78
CA LEU A 265 -4.16 6.84 6.52
C LEU A 265 -3.38 7.90 7.31
N GLY A 266 -3.72 9.18 7.10
CA GLY A 266 -3.11 10.31 7.79
C GLY A 266 -2.14 11.13 6.94
N ASN A 267 -1.96 12.40 7.36
CA ASN A 267 -1.20 13.45 6.66
C ASN A 267 0.29 13.43 7.07
N THR A 268 0.92 12.26 7.04
CA THR A 268 2.32 12.13 7.46
C THR A 268 3.22 12.15 6.23
N ASP A 269 3.61 13.35 5.80
CA ASP A 269 4.41 13.64 4.61
C ASP A 269 5.86 13.11 4.62
N SER A 270 6.28 12.38 5.66
CA SER A 270 7.68 11.96 5.78
C SER A 270 7.92 10.53 6.24
N MET A 271 6.91 9.66 6.27
CA MET A 271 7.06 8.33 6.85
C MET A 271 7.16 7.24 5.78
N THR A 272 8.30 6.59 5.75
CA THR A 272 8.70 5.44 4.93
C THR A 272 7.72 4.26 5.08
N GLY A 273 7.19 3.73 3.97
CA GLY A 273 6.45 2.47 3.95
C GLY A 273 5.43 2.37 2.82
N VAL A 274 5.50 1.29 2.03
CA VAL A 274 4.71 1.05 0.80
C VAL A 274 3.19 0.93 1.07
N GLY A 275 2.73 0.82 2.32
CA GLY A 275 1.32 0.59 2.63
C GLY A 275 0.84 -0.84 2.30
N LEU A 276 1.74 -1.81 2.24
CA LEU A 276 1.44 -3.21 1.94
C LEU A 276 1.34 -4.09 3.20
N GLY A 277 1.97 -3.67 4.29
CA GLY A 277 2.16 -4.52 5.45
C GLY A 277 0.86 -5.05 6.03
N LEU A 278 -0.15 -4.20 6.24
CA LEU A 278 -1.44 -4.62 6.81
C LEU A 278 -2.25 -5.50 5.85
N ALA A 279 -2.22 -5.21 4.55
CA ALA A 279 -2.85 -6.04 3.53
C ALA A 279 -2.27 -7.47 3.53
N VAL A 280 -0.93 -7.57 3.56
CA VAL A 280 -0.21 -8.84 3.66
C VAL A 280 -0.51 -9.55 4.98
N SER A 281 -0.50 -8.83 6.10
CA SER A 281 -0.81 -9.41 7.42
C SER A 281 -2.20 -10.02 7.46
N ARG A 282 -3.21 -9.36 6.88
CA ARG A 282 -4.57 -9.89 6.77
C ARG A 282 -4.59 -11.16 5.92
N GLY A 283 -4.04 -11.12 4.72
CA GLY A 283 -4.02 -12.27 3.80
C GLY A 283 -3.28 -13.48 4.37
N LEU A 284 -2.12 -13.28 5.02
CA LEU A 284 -1.38 -14.35 5.69
C LEU A 284 -2.14 -14.93 6.88
N THR A 285 -2.82 -14.08 7.65
CA THR A 285 -3.66 -14.54 8.77
C THR A 285 -4.85 -15.37 8.28
N GLU A 286 -5.51 -14.94 7.21
CA GLU A 286 -6.60 -15.68 6.57
C GLU A 286 -6.12 -17.02 5.99
N ALA A 287 -4.94 -17.06 5.38
CA ALA A 287 -4.31 -18.28 4.90
C ALA A 287 -4.08 -19.31 6.03
N MET A 288 -3.79 -18.85 7.26
CA MET A 288 -3.71 -19.66 8.47
C MET A 288 -5.07 -19.95 9.12
N ARG A 289 -6.21 -19.69 8.44
CA ARG A 289 -7.58 -19.81 8.96
C ARG A 289 -7.85 -18.93 10.17
N GLY A 290 -7.18 -17.79 10.21
CA GLY A 290 -7.34 -16.76 11.22
C GLY A 290 -8.17 -15.58 10.73
N THR A 291 -8.34 -14.60 11.63
CA THR A 291 -8.90 -13.28 11.32
C THR A 291 -8.03 -12.20 11.92
N LEU A 292 -7.88 -11.07 11.23
CA LEU A 292 -7.18 -9.89 11.71
C LEU A 292 -8.15 -8.71 11.72
N GLN A 293 -8.40 -8.13 12.89
CA GLN A 293 -9.39 -7.08 13.10
C GLN A 293 -8.79 -5.90 13.86
N PRO A 294 -9.09 -4.66 13.45
CA PRO A 294 -8.72 -3.44 14.15
C PRO A 294 -9.81 -3.05 15.15
N ALA A 295 -9.41 -2.51 16.29
CA ALA A 295 -10.29 -1.90 17.26
C ALA A 295 -9.64 -0.63 17.82
N GLN A 296 -10.46 0.27 18.37
CA GLN A 296 -9.96 1.42 19.10
C GLN A 296 -9.36 0.99 20.44
N THR A 297 -8.18 1.48 20.77
CA THR A 297 -7.61 1.32 22.10
C THR A 297 -8.34 2.27 23.08
N PRO A 298 -8.80 1.81 24.23
CA PRO A 298 -9.32 2.71 25.27
C PRO A 298 -8.25 3.74 25.67
N GLY A 299 -8.60 5.02 25.62
CA GLY A 299 -7.66 6.11 25.88
C GLY A 299 -6.91 6.62 24.65
N GLY A 300 -7.14 6.08 23.46
CA GLY A 300 -6.51 6.44 22.18
C GLY A 300 -5.56 5.37 21.67
N GLY A 301 -5.44 5.29 20.35
CA GLY A 301 -4.59 4.30 19.68
C GLY A 301 -5.37 3.23 18.91
N LEU A 302 -4.64 2.27 18.38
CA LEU A 302 -5.15 1.15 17.62
C LEU A 302 -4.80 -0.18 18.30
N THR A 303 -5.77 -1.07 18.42
CA THR A 303 -5.57 -2.46 18.83
C THR A 303 -5.79 -3.37 17.62
N MET A 304 -4.74 -4.07 17.20
CA MET A 304 -4.83 -5.09 16.18
C MET A 304 -5.01 -6.46 16.82
N THR A 305 -6.13 -7.11 16.58
CA THR A 305 -6.44 -8.43 17.13
C THR A 305 -6.33 -9.50 16.05
N MET A 306 -5.37 -10.41 16.20
CA MET A 306 -5.22 -11.61 15.38
C MET A 306 -5.80 -12.81 16.12
N SER A 307 -6.78 -13.49 15.52
CA SER A 307 -7.40 -14.68 16.09
C SER A 307 -7.06 -15.91 15.24
N LEU A 308 -6.49 -16.94 15.87
CA LEU A 308 -6.06 -18.19 15.23
C LEU A 308 -6.62 -19.41 15.98
N PRO A 309 -6.77 -20.56 15.32
CA PRO A 309 -7.18 -21.79 16.00
C PRO A 309 -6.15 -22.18 17.09
N ALA A 310 -6.66 -22.65 18.22
CA ALA A 310 -5.84 -23.21 19.29
C ALA A 310 -5.90 -24.74 19.28
N VAL A 311 -4.84 -25.39 19.75
CA VAL A 311 -4.89 -26.82 20.02
C VAL A 311 -5.88 -27.04 21.17
N PRO A 312 -6.86 -27.92 21.01
CA PRO A 312 -7.79 -28.23 22.10
C PRO A 312 -7.01 -28.68 23.35
N ARG A 313 -7.30 -28.06 24.50
CA ARG A 313 -6.80 -28.61 25.77
C ARG A 313 -7.38 -30.01 25.92
N GLN A 314 -6.51 -31.02 25.89
CA GLN A 314 -6.93 -32.33 26.41
C GLN A 314 -7.26 -32.18 27.87
N THR A 315 -8.55 -32.06 28.20
CA THR A 315 -9.02 -32.26 29.56
C THR A 315 -8.57 -33.70 29.87
N ARG A 316 -7.54 -33.86 30.71
CA ARG A 316 -7.26 -35.18 31.30
C ARG A 316 -8.55 -35.57 32.03
N ALA A 317 -9.33 -36.40 31.36
CA ALA A 317 -10.37 -37.13 32.03
C ALA A 317 -9.63 -37.88 33.15
N HIS A 318 -9.88 -37.51 34.38
CA HIS A 318 -9.57 -38.35 35.54
C HIS A 318 -10.37 -39.63 35.29
N LEU A 319 -9.70 -40.63 34.68
CA LEU A 319 -10.20 -41.99 34.77
C LEU A 319 -10.20 -42.32 36.27
N PRO A 320 -11.35 -42.63 36.87
CA PRO A 320 -11.35 -43.14 38.21
C PRO A 320 -10.53 -44.44 38.17
N VAL A 321 -9.45 -44.48 38.92
CA VAL A 321 -8.70 -45.72 39.17
C VAL A 321 -9.64 -46.56 40.03
N SER A 322 -10.54 -47.33 39.39
CA SER A 322 -11.28 -48.38 40.04
C SER A 322 -10.27 -49.45 40.44
N GLY A 323 -9.99 -49.46 41.75
CA GLY A 323 -9.12 -50.48 42.35
C GLY A 323 -9.67 -51.88 42.10
N TRP A 324 -8.94 -52.60 41.31
CA TRP A 324 -9.05 -54.04 41.21
C TRP A 324 -7.92 -54.64 42.01
N TRP A 325 -8.23 -54.98 43.27
CA TRP A 325 -7.47 -56.00 44.02
C TRP A 325 -8.41 -57.15 44.25
N PRO A 326 -8.16 -58.33 43.67
CA PRO A 326 -8.80 -59.58 44.14
C PRO A 326 -8.21 -60.00 45.46
N ARG A 327 -9.06 -60.42 46.38
CA ARG A 327 -8.72 -61.09 47.66
C ARG A 327 -8.23 -62.51 47.37
#